data_27d0c43a68a9882bdcc9f2b30644d552
#
_entry.id   27d0c43a68a9882bdcc9f2b30644d552
#
_cell.length_a   1.000
_cell.length_b   1.000
_cell.length_c   1.000
_cell.angle_alpha   90.00
_cell.angle_beta   90.00
_cell.angle_gamma   90.00
#
_symmetry.space_group_name_H-M   'P 1'
#
loop_
_entity.id
_entity.type
_entity.pdbx_description
1 polymer ?
#
loop_
_entity_poly.entity_id
_entity_poly.type
_entity_poly.pdbx_seq_one_letter_code
_entity_poly.pdbx_strand_id
1 'polypeptide(L)'
;MLQDTLSVTNPGAEPLAVRLTGQGAAVAFAVRTVVVPARTRADVPFAVTVTADTPPGDHRGEVRASAGGHETTIPLHLRVSGPRLAALTVEDVAVDRSGTLRYTLVNRGSTELAPRLAVRAEGLFGTVLDRPERALPLVLRPGERVTRTESWPDPPALDSVTVHLTAAAAGATPASARADAAFASPEGLGALAAALLVAAGTATYAIRRRR
;
A
#
# COMPACT_ATOMS: atom_id res chain seq x y z
N MET A 1 -14.90 22.37 -2.59
CA MET A 1 -14.48 23.51 -1.73
C MET A 1 -15.62 23.81 -0.79
N LEU A 2 -15.37 23.77 0.51
CA LEU A 2 -16.30 24.12 1.57
C LEU A 2 -15.89 25.47 2.11
N GLN A 3 -16.84 26.36 2.38
CA GLN A 3 -16.58 27.68 2.96
C GLN A 3 -17.30 27.80 4.29
N ASP A 4 -16.65 28.45 5.24
CA ASP A 4 -17.20 28.74 6.56
C ASP A 4 -16.55 30.02 7.12
N THR A 5 -16.99 30.46 8.29
CA THR A 5 -16.52 31.70 8.90
C THR A 5 -16.07 31.43 10.33
N LEU A 6 -14.88 31.88 10.65
CA LEU A 6 -14.33 31.86 12.00
C LEU A 6 -14.57 33.21 12.68
N SER A 7 -15.28 33.17 13.79
CA SER A 7 -15.49 34.37 14.62
C SER A 7 -14.42 34.49 15.69
N VAL A 8 -13.70 35.57 15.70
CA VAL A 8 -12.67 35.92 16.70
C VAL A 8 -13.17 37.09 17.56
N THR A 9 -13.30 36.87 18.86
CA THR A 9 -13.75 37.87 19.80
C THR A 9 -12.58 38.39 20.63
N ASN A 10 -12.45 39.72 20.75
CA ASN A 10 -11.51 40.37 21.62
C ASN A 10 -12.24 40.97 22.82
N PRO A 11 -12.19 40.37 24.03
CA PRO A 11 -12.82 40.93 25.23
C PRO A 11 -11.97 42.03 25.87
N GLY A 12 -10.72 42.21 25.43
CA GLY A 12 -9.78 43.16 25.99
C GLY A 12 -10.10 44.64 25.69
N ALA A 13 -9.41 45.55 26.35
CA ALA A 13 -9.55 46.97 26.18
C ALA A 13 -8.68 47.56 25.06
N GLU A 14 -7.77 46.76 24.48
CA GLU A 14 -6.87 47.16 23.41
C GLU A 14 -7.08 46.31 22.16
N PRO A 15 -6.74 46.81 20.96
CA PRO A 15 -6.79 46.01 19.72
C PRO A 15 -5.88 44.77 19.81
N LEU A 16 -6.36 43.63 19.34
CA LEU A 16 -5.65 42.37 19.38
C LEU A 16 -5.36 41.86 17.96
N ALA A 17 -4.07 41.65 17.62
CA ALA A 17 -3.67 41.03 16.40
C ALA A 17 -3.66 39.49 16.55
N VAL A 18 -4.48 38.81 15.77
CA VAL A 18 -4.64 37.37 15.82
C VAL A 18 -4.13 36.74 14.53
N ARG A 19 -3.21 35.80 14.63
CA ARG A 19 -2.71 34.98 13.50
C ARG A 19 -3.48 33.69 13.43
N LEU A 20 -3.91 33.30 12.20
CA LEU A 20 -4.68 32.12 11.93
C LEU A 20 -3.85 31.16 11.05
N THR A 21 -3.80 29.88 11.41
CA THR A 21 -3.16 28.81 10.66
C THR A 21 -4.04 27.56 10.64
N GLY A 22 -4.01 26.78 9.54
CA GLY A 22 -4.70 25.50 9.44
C GLY A 22 -3.71 24.34 9.41
N GLN A 23 -4.09 23.22 10.00
CA GLN A 23 -3.30 22.00 10.01
C GLN A 23 -4.19 20.76 9.78
N GLY A 24 -3.65 19.70 9.15
CA GLY A 24 -4.35 18.43 8.91
C GLY A 24 -5.31 18.44 7.72
N ALA A 25 -5.88 19.58 7.35
CA ALA A 25 -6.70 19.79 6.17
C ALA A 25 -6.19 21.01 5.40
N ALA A 26 -6.44 21.07 4.08
CA ALA A 26 -6.07 22.23 3.26
C ALA A 26 -7.00 23.41 3.56
N VAL A 27 -6.69 24.16 4.63
CA VAL A 27 -7.45 25.34 5.09
C VAL A 27 -6.79 26.59 4.54
N ALA A 28 -7.57 27.40 3.84
CA ALA A 28 -7.17 28.72 3.33
C ALA A 28 -8.04 29.80 3.98
N PHE A 29 -7.39 30.79 4.60
CA PHE A 29 -8.07 31.95 5.19
C PHE A 29 -8.07 33.13 4.22
N ALA A 30 -9.14 33.91 4.20
CA ALA A 30 -9.18 35.16 3.44
C ALA A 30 -8.07 36.12 3.91
N VAL A 31 -7.80 36.16 5.21
CA VAL A 31 -6.66 36.86 5.82
C VAL A 31 -6.00 35.97 6.87
N ARG A 32 -4.67 35.90 6.88
CA ARG A 32 -3.92 35.12 7.88
C ARG A 32 -3.68 35.82 9.19
N THR A 33 -3.83 37.15 9.22
CA THR A 33 -3.72 37.97 10.41
C THR A 33 -4.85 38.98 10.40
N VAL A 34 -5.63 39.00 11.45
CA VAL A 34 -6.75 39.96 11.65
C VAL A 34 -6.49 40.79 12.89
N VAL A 35 -6.71 42.06 12.79
CA VAL A 35 -6.69 42.94 13.96
C VAL A 35 -8.13 43.15 14.44
N VAL A 36 -8.43 42.66 15.65
CA VAL A 36 -9.76 42.76 16.26
C VAL A 36 -9.75 43.92 17.22
N PRO A 37 -10.56 45.00 17.00
CA PRO A 37 -10.63 46.12 17.89
C PRO A 37 -11.05 45.73 19.32
N ALA A 38 -10.80 46.59 20.28
CA ALA A 38 -11.17 46.38 21.67
C ALA A 38 -12.68 46.09 21.81
N ARG A 39 -13.04 45.08 22.60
CA ARG A 39 -14.43 44.70 22.92
C ARG A 39 -15.32 44.44 21.70
N THR A 40 -14.71 43.95 20.61
CA THR A 40 -15.43 43.64 19.37
C THR A 40 -15.17 42.19 18.90
N ARG A 41 -15.82 41.82 17.82
CA ARG A 41 -15.67 40.55 17.10
C ARG A 41 -15.30 40.84 15.66
N ALA A 42 -14.45 40.01 15.10
CA ALA A 42 -14.17 39.93 13.67
C ALA A 42 -14.52 38.57 13.12
N ASP A 43 -15.17 38.53 11.97
CA ASP A 43 -15.52 37.32 11.27
C ASP A 43 -14.55 37.11 10.09
N VAL A 44 -13.82 36.00 10.08
CA VAL A 44 -12.80 35.67 9.08
C VAL A 44 -13.28 34.51 8.24
N PRO A 45 -13.61 34.72 6.95
CA PRO A 45 -13.95 33.65 6.06
C PRO A 45 -12.75 32.72 5.83
N PHE A 46 -13.02 31.43 5.82
CA PHE A 46 -12.04 30.42 5.41
C PHE A 46 -12.64 29.37 4.49
N ALA A 47 -11.80 28.70 3.75
CA ALA A 47 -12.19 27.63 2.86
C ALA A 47 -11.39 26.39 3.14
N VAL A 48 -12.04 25.24 3.05
CA VAL A 48 -11.40 23.92 3.10
C VAL A 48 -11.49 23.29 1.74
N THR A 49 -10.33 22.93 1.17
CA THR A 49 -10.24 22.24 -0.11
C THR A 49 -10.14 20.74 0.12
N VAL A 50 -11.06 19.98 -0.48
CA VAL A 50 -11.02 18.53 -0.60
C VAL A 50 -10.62 18.20 -2.03
N THR A 51 -9.54 17.47 -2.22
CA THR A 51 -9.07 17.04 -3.54
C THR A 51 -9.78 15.76 -3.98
N ALA A 52 -9.71 15.43 -5.26
CA ALA A 52 -10.27 14.19 -5.81
C ALA A 52 -9.63 12.93 -5.18
N ASP A 53 -8.41 13.06 -4.70
CA ASP A 53 -7.65 11.97 -4.05
C ASP A 53 -7.98 11.81 -2.56
N THR A 54 -8.81 12.68 -1.99
CA THR A 54 -9.21 12.57 -0.59
C THR A 54 -10.21 11.43 -0.44
N PRO A 55 -9.89 10.35 0.30
CA PRO A 55 -10.79 9.19 0.44
C PRO A 55 -12.11 9.60 1.10
N PRO A 56 -13.22 8.94 0.76
CA PRO A 56 -14.46 9.09 1.52
C PRO A 56 -14.28 8.66 2.98
N GLY A 57 -14.83 9.44 3.89
CA GLY A 57 -14.73 9.17 5.32
C GLY A 57 -14.66 10.43 6.16
N ASP A 58 -14.36 10.26 7.45
CA ASP A 58 -14.21 11.36 8.39
C ASP A 58 -12.73 11.76 8.47
N HIS A 59 -12.45 13.03 8.18
CA HIS A 59 -11.13 13.63 8.23
C HIS A 59 -11.08 14.66 9.33
N ARG A 60 -9.95 14.74 10.03
CA ARG A 60 -9.72 15.71 11.09
C ARG A 60 -8.72 16.74 10.63
N GLY A 61 -9.00 17.99 10.95
CA GLY A 61 -8.11 19.12 10.84
C GLY A 61 -8.25 20.02 12.05
N GLU A 62 -7.47 21.07 12.09
CA GLU A 62 -7.55 22.07 13.13
C GLU A 62 -7.22 23.46 12.59
N VAL A 63 -7.86 24.46 13.18
CA VAL A 63 -7.48 25.86 13.05
C VAL A 63 -6.81 26.29 14.33
N ARG A 64 -5.65 26.92 14.23
CA ARG A 64 -4.94 27.55 15.34
C ARG A 64 -5.02 29.05 15.23
N ALA A 65 -5.44 29.68 16.32
CA ALA A 65 -5.45 31.11 16.49
C ALA A 65 -4.42 31.49 17.55
N SER A 66 -3.46 32.34 17.21
CA SER A 66 -2.42 32.81 18.15
C SER A 66 -2.42 34.33 18.28
N ALA A 67 -2.40 34.81 19.51
CA ALA A 67 -2.38 36.24 19.85
C ALA A 67 -1.74 36.47 21.22
N GLY A 68 -0.88 37.47 21.37
CA GLY A 68 -0.34 37.87 22.66
C GLY A 68 0.38 36.77 23.45
N GLY A 69 1.01 35.79 22.75
CA GLY A 69 1.64 34.64 23.39
C GLY A 69 0.70 33.49 23.76
N HIS A 70 -0.60 33.62 23.52
CA HIS A 70 -1.61 32.61 23.74
C HIS A 70 -1.97 31.92 22.41
N GLU A 71 -2.24 30.63 22.47
CA GLU A 71 -2.71 29.85 21.34
C GLU A 71 -4.00 29.10 21.70
N THR A 72 -4.94 29.09 20.76
CA THR A 72 -6.20 28.35 20.87
C THR A 72 -6.36 27.50 19.64
N THR A 73 -6.70 26.22 19.82
CA THR A 73 -6.93 25.27 18.76
C THR A 73 -8.41 24.93 18.64
N ILE A 74 -8.93 24.99 17.41
CA ILE A 74 -10.33 24.71 17.08
C ILE A 74 -10.33 23.47 16.18
N PRO A 75 -10.93 22.36 16.62
CA PRO A 75 -10.97 21.13 15.79
C PRO A 75 -11.93 21.33 14.60
N LEU A 76 -11.52 20.84 13.45
CA LEU A 76 -12.33 20.72 12.25
C LEU A 76 -12.68 19.25 12.01
N HIS A 77 -13.95 18.97 11.80
CA HIS A 77 -14.46 17.66 11.41
C HIS A 77 -15.01 17.75 9.99
N LEU A 78 -14.38 17.06 9.06
CA LEU A 78 -14.79 17.02 7.67
C LEU A 78 -15.30 15.62 7.35
N ARG A 79 -16.49 15.53 6.79
CA ARG A 79 -16.99 14.29 6.24
C ARG A 79 -16.99 14.36 4.71
N VAL A 80 -16.13 13.56 4.10
CA VAL A 80 -16.08 13.42 2.65
C VAL A 80 -17.01 12.30 2.23
N SER A 81 -18.06 12.63 1.47
CA SER A 81 -18.99 11.65 0.92
C SER A 81 -18.45 11.11 -0.40
N GLY A 82 -18.65 9.81 -0.64
CA GLY A 82 -18.24 9.15 -1.88
C GLY A 82 -18.67 7.68 -1.88
N PRO A 83 -18.62 6.99 -3.05
CA PRO A 83 -18.91 5.58 -3.13
C PRO A 83 -17.90 4.78 -2.33
N ARG A 84 -18.38 3.75 -1.62
CA ARG A 84 -17.50 2.77 -0.98
C ARG A 84 -17.01 1.81 -2.04
N LEU A 85 -15.76 1.96 -2.42
CA LEU A 85 -15.10 1.11 -3.42
C LEU A 85 -14.05 0.24 -2.73
N ALA A 86 -14.19 -1.06 -2.88
CA ALA A 86 -13.16 -2.03 -2.51
C ALA A 86 -12.35 -2.36 -3.78
N ALA A 87 -11.07 -2.02 -3.79
CA ALA A 87 -10.18 -2.29 -4.92
C ALA A 87 -8.80 -2.67 -4.40
N LEU A 88 -8.36 -3.88 -4.71
CA LEU A 88 -7.06 -4.42 -4.31
C LEU A 88 -6.21 -4.66 -5.56
N THR A 89 -4.91 -4.34 -5.51
CA THR A 89 -3.94 -4.73 -6.52
C THR A 89 -2.74 -5.43 -5.90
N VAL A 90 -2.10 -6.31 -6.69
CA VAL A 90 -0.83 -6.96 -6.36
C VAL A 90 0.21 -6.44 -7.33
N GLU A 91 1.29 -5.89 -6.82
CA GLU A 91 2.34 -5.22 -7.59
C GLU A 91 3.73 -5.74 -7.19
N ASP A 92 4.74 -5.46 -7.99
CA ASP A 92 6.16 -5.70 -7.69
C ASP A 92 6.45 -7.15 -7.24
N VAL A 93 5.82 -8.12 -7.89
CA VAL A 93 6.04 -9.54 -7.57
C VAL A 93 7.40 -9.96 -8.06
N ALA A 94 8.21 -10.52 -7.17
CA ALA A 94 9.53 -11.05 -7.47
C ALA A 94 9.82 -12.30 -6.63
N VAL A 95 10.54 -13.24 -7.22
CA VAL A 95 11.06 -14.43 -6.51
C VAL A 95 12.56 -14.47 -6.72
N ASP A 96 13.30 -14.55 -5.64
CA ASP A 96 14.74 -14.70 -5.71
C ASP A 96 15.19 -16.18 -5.76
N ARG A 97 16.49 -16.40 -5.98
CA ARG A 97 17.06 -17.74 -6.07
C ARG A 97 17.00 -18.55 -4.78
N SER A 98 16.80 -17.89 -3.65
CA SER A 98 16.61 -18.55 -2.34
C SER A 98 15.17 -19.01 -2.12
N GLY A 99 14.26 -18.73 -3.05
CA GLY A 99 12.83 -18.96 -2.87
C GLY A 99 12.14 -17.89 -2.05
N THR A 100 12.75 -16.71 -1.89
CA THR A 100 12.08 -15.60 -1.21
C THR A 100 11.14 -14.91 -2.18
N LEU A 101 9.84 -14.99 -1.90
CA LEU A 101 8.78 -14.32 -2.64
C LEU A 101 8.52 -12.94 -2.04
N ARG A 102 8.65 -11.89 -2.83
CA ARG A 102 8.31 -10.51 -2.46
C ARG A 102 7.18 -10.00 -3.34
N TYR A 103 6.25 -9.29 -2.74
CA TYR A 103 5.12 -8.67 -3.44
C TYR A 103 4.62 -7.44 -2.66
N THR A 104 3.92 -6.56 -3.34
CA THR A 104 3.30 -5.36 -2.76
C THR A 104 1.80 -5.43 -2.95
N LEU A 105 1.05 -5.30 -1.85
CA LEU A 105 -0.41 -5.15 -1.87
C LEU A 105 -0.75 -3.67 -1.77
N VAL A 106 -1.66 -3.21 -2.62
CA VAL A 106 -2.10 -1.81 -2.63
C VAL A 106 -3.63 -1.75 -2.59
N ASN A 107 -4.16 -1.01 -1.62
CA ASN A 107 -5.57 -0.68 -1.58
C ASN A 107 -5.82 0.55 -2.46
N ARG A 108 -6.41 0.34 -3.64
CA ARG A 108 -6.81 1.39 -4.59
C ARG A 108 -8.24 1.89 -4.34
N GLY A 109 -8.91 1.31 -3.34
CA GLY A 109 -10.28 1.64 -2.99
C GLY A 109 -10.40 2.71 -1.93
N SER A 110 -11.63 2.91 -1.46
CA SER A 110 -12.00 3.88 -0.43
C SER A 110 -12.46 3.23 0.88
N THR A 111 -12.35 1.90 0.99
CA THR A 111 -12.68 1.13 2.20
C THR A 111 -11.46 0.37 2.70
N GLU A 112 -11.42 0.07 4.00
CA GLU A 112 -10.39 -0.80 4.57
C GLU A 112 -10.57 -2.22 4.03
N LEU A 113 -9.45 -2.89 3.71
CA LEU A 113 -9.41 -4.24 3.17
C LEU A 113 -8.60 -5.16 4.08
N ALA A 114 -9.18 -6.34 4.38
CA ALA A 114 -8.48 -7.45 5.00
C ALA A 114 -8.14 -8.49 3.90
N PRO A 115 -6.92 -8.47 3.33
CA PRO A 115 -6.60 -9.30 2.18
C PRO A 115 -6.35 -10.75 2.57
N ARG A 116 -6.67 -11.64 1.61
CA ARG A 116 -6.35 -13.07 1.62
C ARG A 116 -5.46 -13.34 0.42
N LEU A 117 -4.54 -14.28 0.54
CA LEU A 117 -3.55 -14.60 -0.50
C LEU A 117 -3.52 -16.09 -0.76
N ALA A 118 -3.55 -16.45 -2.05
CA ALA A 118 -3.17 -17.75 -2.57
C ALA A 118 -1.90 -17.61 -3.41
N VAL A 119 -1.02 -18.63 -3.34
CA VAL A 119 0.23 -18.66 -4.10
C VAL A 119 0.35 -20.03 -4.77
N ARG A 120 0.52 -20.05 -6.09
CA ARG A 120 0.77 -21.26 -6.86
C ARG A 120 1.99 -21.06 -7.74
N ALA A 121 2.85 -22.07 -7.81
CA ALA A 121 4.02 -22.03 -8.66
C ALA A 121 4.04 -23.28 -9.56
N GLU A 122 4.26 -23.07 -10.84
CA GLU A 122 4.30 -24.09 -11.87
C GLU A 122 5.68 -24.12 -12.51
N GLY A 123 6.33 -25.29 -12.44
CA GLY A 123 7.60 -25.55 -13.08
C GLY A 123 7.44 -26.40 -14.34
N LEU A 124 8.54 -26.78 -14.97
CA LEU A 124 8.57 -27.59 -16.19
C LEU A 124 7.89 -28.96 -16.03
N PHE A 125 7.89 -29.53 -14.84
CA PHE A 125 7.34 -30.85 -14.54
C PHE A 125 6.04 -30.83 -13.76
N GLY A 126 5.40 -29.67 -13.61
CA GLY A 126 4.14 -29.50 -12.94
C GLY A 126 4.17 -28.51 -11.77
N THR A 127 3.16 -28.61 -10.91
CA THR A 127 3.03 -27.72 -9.75
C THR A 127 4.11 -28.04 -8.71
N VAL A 128 4.91 -27.03 -8.37
CA VAL A 128 6.02 -27.13 -7.40
C VAL A 128 5.71 -26.41 -6.07
N LEU A 129 4.69 -25.54 -6.06
CA LEU A 129 4.16 -24.92 -4.85
C LEU A 129 2.65 -24.73 -5.02
N ASP A 130 1.89 -25.10 -4.01
CA ASP A 130 0.47 -24.80 -3.93
C ASP A 130 0.12 -24.40 -2.49
N ARG A 131 -0.14 -23.11 -2.29
CA ARG A 131 -0.60 -22.57 -1.01
C ARG A 131 -2.01 -22.05 -1.21
N PRO A 132 -3.00 -22.72 -0.61
CA PRO A 132 -4.39 -22.29 -0.71
C PRO A 132 -4.59 -20.90 -0.10
N GLU A 133 -5.70 -20.29 -0.44
CA GLU A 133 -6.08 -18.97 0.05
C GLU A 133 -6.09 -18.91 1.59
N ARG A 134 -5.35 -17.99 2.16
CA ARG A 134 -5.26 -17.75 3.60
C ARG A 134 -5.35 -16.26 3.92
N ALA A 135 -5.94 -15.92 5.06
CA ALA A 135 -5.99 -14.55 5.54
C ALA A 135 -4.57 -14.06 5.88
N LEU A 136 -4.27 -12.84 5.48
CA LEU A 136 -3.06 -12.16 5.91
C LEU A 136 -3.32 -11.37 7.20
N PRO A 137 -2.37 -11.37 8.16
CA PRO A 137 -2.54 -10.65 9.43
C PRO A 137 -2.28 -9.15 9.24
N LEU A 138 -3.08 -8.50 8.38
CA LEU A 138 -2.99 -7.06 8.13
C LEU A 138 -4.33 -6.52 7.62
N VAL A 139 -4.52 -5.21 7.81
CA VAL A 139 -5.63 -4.45 7.23
C VAL A 139 -5.02 -3.31 6.45
N LEU A 140 -5.43 -3.15 5.20
CA LEU A 140 -4.99 -2.07 4.31
C LEU A 140 -6.00 -0.93 4.36
N ARG A 141 -5.57 0.24 4.80
CA ARG A 141 -6.37 1.47 4.72
C ARG A 141 -6.45 1.95 3.27
N PRO A 142 -7.45 2.80 2.93
CA PRO A 142 -7.51 3.46 1.63
C PRO A 142 -6.18 4.11 1.24
N GLY A 143 -5.69 3.80 0.04
CA GLY A 143 -4.41 4.30 -0.49
C GLY A 143 -3.15 3.64 0.10
N GLU A 144 -3.29 2.75 1.08
CA GLU A 144 -2.14 2.12 1.72
C GLU A 144 -1.47 1.08 0.81
N ARG A 145 -0.14 1.06 0.89
CA ARG A 145 0.75 0.13 0.18
C ARG A 145 1.59 -0.63 1.21
N VAL A 146 1.56 -1.95 1.16
CA VAL A 146 2.33 -2.81 2.06
C VAL A 146 3.11 -3.84 1.27
N THR A 147 4.43 -3.81 1.38
CA THR A 147 5.31 -4.85 0.81
C THR A 147 5.46 -6.00 1.81
N ARG A 148 5.33 -7.22 1.30
CA ARG A 148 5.44 -8.47 2.07
C ARG A 148 6.53 -9.34 1.47
N THR A 149 7.12 -10.12 2.36
CA THR A 149 8.11 -11.14 1.99
C THR A 149 7.68 -12.47 2.61
N GLU A 150 7.71 -13.53 1.81
CA GLU A 150 7.38 -14.88 2.24
C GLU A 150 8.48 -15.85 1.80
N SER A 151 8.82 -16.79 2.67
CA SER A 151 9.78 -17.84 2.35
C SER A 151 9.07 -18.99 1.65
N TRP A 152 9.72 -19.54 0.63
CA TRP A 152 9.44 -20.84 0.03
C TRP A 152 10.55 -21.80 0.48
N PRO A 153 10.29 -22.66 1.50
CA PRO A 153 11.35 -23.40 2.18
C PRO A 153 12.13 -24.36 1.28
N ASP A 154 11.44 -25.00 0.33
CA ASP A 154 12.01 -26.02 -0.53
C ASP A 154 11.82 -25.64 -2.02
N PRO A 155 12.53 -24.62 -2.52
CA PRO A 155 12.48 -24.27 -3.93
C PRO A 155 13.15 -25.37 -4.76
N PRO A 156 12.73 -25.57 -6.02
CA PRO A 156 13.33 -26.59 -6.88
C PRO A 156 14.82 -26.33 -7.09
N ALA A 157 15.63 -27.41 -7.10
CA ALA A 157 17.08 -27.30 -7.26
C ALA A 157 17.50 -26.86 -8.67
N LEU A 158 16.72 -27.24 -9.69
CA LEU A 158 16.94 -26.87 -11.09
C LEU A 158 15.59 -26.85 -11.79
N ASP A 159 15.03 -25.66 -12.01
CA ASP A 159 13.75 -25.49 -12.71
C ASP A 159 13.57 -24.04 -13.18
N SER A 160 12.68 -23.85 -14.15
CA SER A 160 12.12 -22.55 -14.53
C SER A 160 10.67 -22.53 -14.11
N VAL A 161 10.34 -21.62 -13.21
CA VAL A 161 9.06 -21.61 -12.49
C VAL A 161 8.33 -20.30 -12.74
N THR A 162 7.04 -20.39 -13.03
CA THR A 162 6.13 -19.24 -13.01
C THR A 162 5.31 -19.27 -11.73
N VAL A 163 5.44 -18.21 -10.93
CA VAL A 163 4.70 -18.04 -9.69
C VAL A 163 3.49 -17.14 -9.93
N HIS A 164 2.32 -17.63 -9.57
CA HIS A 164 1.05 -16.94 -9.63
C HIS A 164 0.60 -16.56 -8.21
N LEU A 165 0.36 -15.29 -7.98
CA LEU A 165 -0.26 -14.78 -6.76
C LEU A 165 -1.68 -14.34 -7.07
N THR A 166 -2.61 -14.72 -6.21
CA THR A 166 -3.98 -14.23 -6.25
C THR A 166 -4.34 -13.66 -4.88
N ALA A 167 -4.62 -12.37 -4.83
CA ALA A 167 -5.06 -11.68 -3.64
C ALA A 167 -6.55 -11.34 -3.75
N ALA A 168 -7.31 -11.66 -2.71
CA ALA A 168 -8.74 -11.39 -2.60
C ALA A 168 -9.04 -10.57 -1.33
N ALA A 169 -10.05 -9.74 -1.38
CA ALA A 169 -10.61 -9.05 -0.21
C ALA A 169 -12.12 -8.92 -0.37
N ALA A 170 -12.83 -8.81 0.75
CA ALA A 170 -14.29 -8.69 0.73
C ALA A 170 -14.72 -7.45 -0.09
N GLY A 171 -15.61 -7.66 -1.05
CA GLY A 171 -16.13 -6.62 -1.92
C GLY A 171 -15.21 -6.18 -3.06
N ALA A 172 -13.96 -6.64 -3.10
CA ALA A 172 -13.02 -6.35 -4.18
C ALA A 172 -12.97 -7.52 -5.19
N THR A 173 -12.78 -7.19 -6.47
CA THR A 173 -12.42 -8.20 -7.47
C THR A 173 -11.04 -8.77 -7.13
N PRO A 174 -10.85 -10.11 -7.17
CA PRO A 174 -9.54 -10.70 -6.94
C PRO A 174 -8.49 -10.15 -7.90
N ALA A 175 -7.34 -9.79 -7.35
CA ALA A 175 -6.19 -9.30 -8.10
C ALA A 175 -5.17 -10.42 -8.26
N SER A 176 -4.66 -10.61 -9.48
CA SER A 176 -3.64 -11.61 -9.77
C SER A 176 -2.40 -10.96 -10.36
N ALA A 177 -1.24 -11.49 -9.98
CA ALA A 177 0.04 -11.12 -10.55
C ALA A 177 0.92 -12.36 -10.70
N ARG A 178 1.93 -12.29 -11.58
CA ARG A 178 2.86 -13.38 -11.83
C ARG A 178 4.29 -12.88 -11.85
N ALA A 179 5.20 -13.79 -11.54
CA ALA A 179 6.64 -13.60 -11.71
C ALA A 179 7.29 -14.90 -12.15
N ASP A 180 8.28 -14.79 -13.02
CA ASP A 180 9.09 -15.93 -13.45
C ASP A 180 10.38 -15.98 -12.64
N ALA A 181 10.80 -17.17 -12.23
CA ALA A 181 12.03 -17.41 -11.50
C ALA A 181 12.76 -18.62 -12.09
N ALA A 182 14.08 -18.51 -12.21
CA ALA A 182 14.94 -19.61 -12.59
C ALA A 182 15.76 -20.06 -11.38
N PHE A 183 15.61 -21.31 -11.02
CA PHE A 183 16.38 -21.95 -9.97
C PHE A 183 17.51 -22.78 -10.58
N ALA A 184 18.72 -22.58 -10.09
CA ALA A 184 19.92 -23.36 -10.47
C ALA A 184 20.82 -23.45 -9.23
N SER A 185 20.58 -24.45 -8.39
CA SER A 185 21.47 -24.71 -7.26
C SER A 185 22.73 -25.44 -7.72
N PRO A 186 23.86 -25.30 -7.02
CA PRO A 186 25.07 -26.09 -7.32
C PRO A 186 24.82 -27.61 -7.30
N GLU A 187 23.94 -28.06 -6.41
CA GLU A 187 23.54 -29.47 -6.30
C GLU A 187 22.71 -29.94 -7.52
N GLY A 188 21.76 -29.10 -7.97
CA GLY A 188 20.98 -29.37 -9.19
C GLY A 188 21.84 -29.38 -10.44
N LEU A 189 22.80 -28.48 -10.57
CA LEU A 189 23.77 -28.48 -11.67
C LEU A 189 24.68 -29.71 -11.63
N GLY A 190 25.13 -30.13 -10.44
CA GLY A 190 25.90 -31.34 -10.22
C GLY A 190 25.12 -32.60 -10.62
N ALA A 191 23.86 -32.72 -10.23
CA ALA A 191 22.98 -33.82 -10.60
C ALA A 191 22.75 -33.89 -12.12
N LEU A 192 22.54 -32.77 -12.79
CA LEU A 192 22.39 -32.69 -14.24
C LEU A 192 23.68 -33.14 -14.94
N ALA A 193 24.84 -32.67 -14.49
CA ALA A 193 26.14 -33.08 -15.04
C ALA A 193 26.36 -34.60 -14.88
N ALA A 194 26.05 -35.17 -13.72
CA ALA A 194 26.14 -36.59 -13.47
C ALA A 194 25.21 -37.41 -14.39
N ALA A 195 23.96 -36.97 -14.55
CA ALA A 195 23.00 -37.61 -15.44
C ALA A 195 23.47 -37.59 -16.91
N LEU A 196 24.05 -36.50 -17.39
CA LEU A 196 24.61 -36.38 -18.73
C LEU A 196 25.81 -37.30 -18.94
N LEU A 197 26.69 -37.45 -17.93
CA LEU A 197 27.82 -38.37 -17.99
C LEU A 197 27.36 -39.84 -18.05
N VAL A 198 26.35 -40.22 -17.28
CA VAL A 198 25.76 -41.57 -17.33
C VAL A 198 25.13 -41.82 -18.69
N ALA A 199 24.37 -40.88 -19.24
CA ALA A 199 23.76 -41.02 -20.56
C ALA A 199 24.83 -41.17 -21.68
N ALA A 200 25.90 -40.36 -21.62
CA ALA A 200 27.02 -40.48 -22.55
C ALA A 200 27.77 -41.84 -22.42
N GLY A 201 27.97 -42.30 -21.17
CA GLY A 201 28.59 -43.60 -20.90
C GLY A 201 27.77 -44.78 -21.43
N THR A 202 26.45 -44.76 -21.25
CA THR A 202 25.54 -45.78 -21.74
C THR A 202 25.47 -45.79 -23.28
N ALA A 203 25.45 -44.59 -23.90
CA ALA A 203 25.46 -44.46 -25.35
C ALA A 203 26.75 -45.05 -25.98
N THR A 204 27.92 -44.73 -25.39
CA THR A 204 29.21 -45.26 -25.86
C THR A 204 29.33 -46.76 -25.65
N TYR A 205 28.82 -47.30 -24.53
CA TYR A 205 28.77 -48.74 -24.28
C TYR A 205 27.87 -49.46 -25.30
N ALA A 206 26.69 -48.95 -25.59
CA ALA A 206 25.77 -49.52 -26.56
C ALA A 206 26.35 -49.54 -27.99
N ILE A 207 27.08 -48.49 -28.38
CA ILE A 207 27.75 -48.43 -29.70
C ILE A 207 28.90 -49.45 -29.79
N ARG A 208 29.69 -49.59 -28.72
CA ARG A 208 30.78 -50.60 -28.69
C ARG A 208 30.29 -52.05 -28.74
N ARG A 209 29.10 -52.33 -28.19
CA ARG A 209 28.51 -53.71 -28.20
C ARG A 209 27.89 -54.08 -29.54
N ARG A 210 27.66 -53.12 -30.43
CA ARG A 210 27.10 -53.38 -31.78
C ARG A 210 28.15 -53.44 -32.87
N ARG A 211 29.44 -53.31 -32.55
CA ARG A 211 30.59 -53.58 -33.41
C ARG A 211 31.25 -54.92 -33.00
#